data_b4158518f6145e55b6c74668575191f6
#
_entry.id   b4158518f6145e55b6c74668575191f6
#
_cell.length_a   1.000
_cell.length_b   1.000
_cell.length_c   1.000
_cell.angle_alpha   90.00
_cell.angle_beta   90.00
_cell.angle_gamma   90.00
#
_symmetry.space_group_name_H-M   'P 1'
#
loop_
_entity.id
_entity.type
_entity.pdbx_description
1 polymer ?
#
loop_
_entity_poly.entity_id
_entity_poly.type
_entity_poly.pdbx_seq_one_letter_code
_entity_poly.pdbx_strand_id
1 'polypeptide(L)'
;KIAQEEGFENYPVFTKKFATDISYLACAHKLLVNKNIFSQFATHNAHSISYIHTLFENTNFEFQKLHGMGDEIYSFLENKPDFKCRVYAPVGGYKDLLPYLVRRLLENGANTSFIHQLKSKNFDIDKLIQSPLLKLDKLKTDKIPLPMSIFGNRDNSKGLDISEESVINNYKVIKKLNNINAFSIINGEDKKSDKKFDIISPSDFT
;
A
#
# COMPACT_ATOMS: atom_id res chain seq x y z
N LYS A 1 1.38 7.41 9.07
CA LYS A 1 2.27 7.99 10.05
C LYS A 1 3.56 8.48 9.38
N ILE A 2 4.38 7.59 8.78
CA ILE A 2 5.63 7.98 8.11
C ILE A 2 5.40 9.10 7.08
N ALA A 3 4.42 8.98 6.20
CA ALA A 3 4.12 10.03 5.21
C ALA A 3 3.82 11.39 5.85
N GLN A 4 3.20 11.41 7.03
CA GLN A 4 2.93 12.65 7.77
C GLN A 4 4.20 13.19 8.45
N GLU A 5 5.03 12.33 9.02
CA GLU A 5 6.29 12.70 9.66
C GLU A 5 7.29 13.25 8.64
N GLU A 6 7.35 12.62 7.47
CA GLU A 6 8.25 13.00 6.37
C GLU A 6 7.68 14.11 5.47
N GLY A 7 6.42 14.49 5.65
CA GLY A 7 5.79 15.53 4.85
C GLY A 7 5.66 15.17 3.36
N PHE A 8 5.35 13.92 3.05
CA PHE A 8 5.16 13.50 1.66
C PHE A 8 3.97 14.18 1.02
N GLU A 9 3.98 14.30 -0.29
CA GLU A 9 2.89 14.92 -1.05
C GLU A 9 1.58 14.17 -0.87
N ASN A 10 1.64 12.83 -0.76
CA ASN A 10 0.47 11.98 -0.64
C ASN A 10 0.74 10.78 0.28
N TYR A 11 -0.30 9.98 0.52
CA TYR A 11 -0.18 8.73 1.24
C TYR A 11 0.22 7.59 0.29
N PRO A 12 1.14 6.68 0.68
CA PRO A 12 1.55 5.54 -0.14
C PRO A 12 0.50 4.41 -0.16
N VAL A 13 -0.60 4.56 0.60
CA VAL A 13 -1.68 3.57 0.74
C VAL A 13 -3.03 4.21 0.45
N PHE A 14 -3.97 3.42 -0.02
CA PHE A 14 -5.34 3.89 -0.21
C PHE A 14 -6.00 4.19 1.15
N THR A 15 -6.69 5.31 1.22
CA THR A 15 -7.44 5.74 2.41
C THR A 15 -8.88 5.21 2.41
N LYS A 16 -9.32 4.60 1.30
CA LYS A 16 -10.67 4.05 1.15
C LYS A 16 -10.62 2.57 0.79
N LYS A 17 -11.41 1.77 1.52
CA LYS A 17 -11.48 0.31 1.34
C LYS A 17 -11.80 -0.11 -0.09
N PHE A 18 -12.78 0.55 -0.73
CA PHE A 18 -13.15 0.19 -2.11
C PHE A 18 -12.03 0.46 -3.12
N ALA A 19 -11.17 1.45 -2.90
CA ALA A 19 -10.01 1.71 -3.75
C ALA A 19 -8.98 0.57 -3.61
N THR A 20 -8.77 0.08 -2.39
CA THR A 20 -7.95 -1.11 -2.14
C THR A 20 -8.52 -2.33 -2.84
N ASP A 21 -9.84 -2.54 -2.76
CA ASP A 21 -10.51 -3.68 -3.40
C ASP A 21 -10.36 -3.63 -4.93
N ILE A 22 -10.57 -2.46 -5.55
CA ILE A 22 -10.38 -2.28 -6.99
C ILE A 22 -8.94 -2.58 -7.39
N SER A 23 -7.97 -2.02 -6.67
CA SER A 23 -6.56 -2.24 -6.93
C SER A 23 -6.19 -3.72 -6.80
N TYR A 24 -6.70 -4.41 -5.77
CA TYR A 24 -6.47 -5.83 -5.58
C TYR A 24 -6.99 -6.65 -6.77
N LEU A 25 -8.22 -6.39 -7.22
CA LEU A 25 -8.81 -7.10 -8.35
C LEU A 25 -8.10 -6.82 -9.67
N ALA A 26 -7.68 -5.58 -9.89
CA ALA A 26 -6.90 -5.19 -11.07
C ALA A 26 -5.53 -5.88 -11.11
N CYS A 27 -4.83 -5.93 -9.97
CA CYS A 27 -3.57 -6.65 -9.84
C CYS A 27 -3.77 -8.16 -10.03
N ALA A 28 -4.81 -8.75 -9.44
CA ALA A 28 -5.13 -10.16 -9.60
C ALA A 28 -5.36 -10.51 -11.07
N HIS A 29 -6.15 -9.71 -11.77
CA HIS A 29 -6.38 -9.87 -13.20
C HIS A 29 -5.07 -9.84 -13.99
N LYS A 30 -4.22 -8.84 -13.74
CA LYS A 30 -2.94 -8.69 -14.43
C LYS A 30 -1.99 -9.86 -14.18
N LEU A 31 -1.98 -10.41 -12.98
CA LEU A 31 -1.19 -11.60 -12.63
C LEU A 31 -1.71 -12.85 -13.33
N LEU A 32 -3.02 -13.06 -13.35
CA LEU A 32 -3.63 -14.28 -13.88
C LEU A 32 -3.57 -14.38 -15.42
N VAL A 33 -3.53 -13.25 -16.13
CA VAL A 33 -3.31 -13.28 -17.58
C VAL A 33 -1.87 -13.58 -17.96
N ASN A 34 -0.92 -13.48 -17.04
CA ASN A 34 0.49 -13.79 -17.26
C ASN A 34 0.79 -15.27 -16.99
N LYS A 35 0.92 -16.05 -18.05
CA LYS A 35 1.15 -17.51 -17.97
C LYS A 35 2.48 -17.92 -17.33
N ASN A 36 3.41 -16.99 -17.16
CA ASN A 36 4.72 -17.26 -16.56
C ASN A 36 4.73 -17.10 -15.03
N ILE A 37 3.59 -16.72 -14.44
CA ILE A 37 3.46 -16.48 -13.00
C ILE A 37 2.46 -17.48 -12.42
N PHE A 38 2.87 -18.20 -11.38
CA PHE A 38 1.95 -18.95 -10.54
C PHE A 38 1.44 -18.03 -9.43
N SER A 39 0.18 -17.65 -9.53
CA SER A 39 -0.42 -16.66 -8.62
C SER A 39 -0.98 -17.31 -7.36
N GLN A 40 -0.77 -16.64 -6.22
CA GLN A 40 -1.27 -17.07 -4.91
C GLN A 40 -2.04 -15.89 -4.29
N PHE A 41 -3.32 -16.12 -3.96
CA PHE A 41 -4.22 -15.07 -3.47
C PHE A 41 -4.62 -15.29 -2.03
N ALA A 42 -4.02 -14.53 -1.12
CA ALA A 42 -4.40 -14.51 0.29
C ALA A 42 -5.50 -13.46 0.51
N THR A 43 -6.73 -13.90 0.77
CA THR A 43 -7.86 -13.02 1.02
C THR A 43 -8.95 -13.72 1.82
N HIS A 44 -9.64 -13.00 2.70
CA HIS A 44 -10.86 -13.44 3.38
C HIS A 44 -12.10 -12.65 2.90
N ASN A 45 -12.00 -11.99 1.76
CA ASN A 45 -13.10 -11.26 1.14
C ASN A 45 -13.78 -12.14 0.10
N ALA A 46 -15.02 -12.59 0.39
CA ALA A 46 -15.76 -13.47 -0.50
C ALA A 46 -16.00 -12.86 -1.89
N HIS A 47 -16.16 -11.54 -1.99
CA HIS A 47 -16.29 -10.85 -3.28
C HIS A 47 -15.02 -11.05 -4.14
N SER A 48 -13.84 -10.86 -3.55
CA SER A 48 -12.56 -11.07 -4.25
C SER A 48 -12.36 -12.53 -4.64
N ILE A 49 -12.69 -13.46 -3.75
CA ILE A 49 -12.61 -14.90 -4.01
C ILE A 49 -13.52 -15.28 -5.17
N SER A 50 -14.80 -14.87 -5.13
CA SER A 50 -15.77 -15.15 -6.19
C SER A 50 -15.35 -14.56 -7.52
N TYR A 51 -14.88 -13.31 -7.54
CA TYR A 51 -14.40 -12.66 -8.75
C TYR A 51 -13.25 -13.44 -9.41
N ILE A 52 -12.22 -13.79 -8.63
CA ILE A 52 -11.05 -14.50 -9.13
C ILE A 52 -11.46 -15.91 -9.60
N HIS A 53 -12.22 -16.62 -8.79
CA HIS A 53 -12.65 -17.99 -9.14
C HIS A 53 -13.49 -18.02 -10.41
N THR A 54 -14.50 -17.16 -10.53
CA THR A 54 -15.41 -17.16 -11.68
C THR A 54 -14.74 -16.75 -12.99
N LEU A 55 -13.87 -15.75 -12.96
CA LEU A 55 -13.23 -15.26 -14.19
C LEU A 55 -12.06 -16.12 -14.67
N PHE A 56 -11.47 -16.91 -13.80
CA PHE A 56 -10.22 -17.62 -14.08
C PHE A 56 -10.27 -19.12 -13.73
N GLU A 57 -11.43 -19.74 -13.87
CA GLU A 57 -11.65 -21.18 -13.57
C GLU A 57 -10.64 -22.11 -14.24
N ASN A 58 -10.19 -21.77 -15.45
CA ASN A 58 -9.23 -22.58 -16.23
C ASN A 58 -7.76 -22.13 -16.05
N THR A 59 -7.48 -21.31 -15.05
CA THR A 59 -6.12 -20.78 -14.81
C THR A 59 -5.49 -21.48 -13.61
N ASN A 60 -4.19 -21.76 -13.70
CA ASN A 60 -3.47 -22.41 -12.61
C ASN A 60 -3.05 -21.38 -11.55
N PHE A 61 -3.77 -21.35 -10.44
CA PHE A 61 -3.48 -20.51 -9.26
C PHE A 61 -3.95 -21.21 -7.99
N GLU A 62 -3.63 -20.66 -6.84
CA GLU A 62 -4.17 -21.12 -5.56
C GLU A 62 -4.64 -19.95 -4.69
N PHE A 63 -5.63 -20.21 -3.86
CA PHE A 63 -5.94 -19.34 -2.74
C PHE A 63 -5.12 -19.70 -1.51
N GLN A 64 -4.98 -18.74 -0.60
CA GLN A 64 -4.32 -18.95 0.68
C GLN A 64 -5.19 -18.45 1.82
N LYS A 65 -5.29 -19.25 2.87
CA LYS A 65 -5.96 -18.86 4.12
C LYS A 65 -5.04 -19.05 5.32
N LEU A 66 -5.17 -18.19 6.30
CA LEU A 66 -4.49 -18.36 7.58
C LEU A 66 -5.22 -19.44 8.39
N HIS A 67 -4.46 -20.34 9.00
CA HIS A 67 -5.02 -21.36 9.89
C HIS A 67 -5.91 -20.73 10.98
N GLY A 68 -7.11 -21.26 11.14
CA GLY A 68 -8.11 -20.75 12.08
C GLY A 68 -8.88 -19.52 11.61
N MET A 69 -8.71 -19.08 10.34
CA MET A 69 -9.45 -17.95 9.76
C MET A 69 -10.05 -18.31 8.40
N GLY A 70 -11.26 -17.80 8.12
CA GLY A 70 -11.88 -17.90 6.82
C GLY A 70 -12.53 -19.27 6.50
N ASP A 71 -12.61 -20.19 7.45
CA ASP A 71 -13.15 -21.51 7.23
C ASP A 71 -14.58 -21.47 6.70
N GLU A 72 -15.42 -20.57 7.23
CA GLU A 72 -16.81 -20.38 6.77
C GLU A 72 -16.90 -20.00 5.28
N ILE A 73 -15.93 -19.23 4.77
CA ILE A 73 -15.91 -18.78 3.38
C ILE A 73 -15.37 -19.87 2.47
N TYR A 74 -14.27 -20.48 2.87
CA TYR A 74 -13.57 -21.46 2.04
C TYR A 74 -14.28 -22.81 1.96
N SER A 75 -15.01 -23.22 3.01
CA SER A 75 -15.78 -24.48 3.02
C SER A 75 -16.80 -24.61 1.88
N PHE A 76 -17.36 -23.50 1.41
CA PHE A 76 -18.26 -23.50 0.25
C PHE A 76 -17.54 -23.84 -1.07
N LEU A 77 -16.24 -23.65 -1.12
CA LEU A 77 -15.44 -23.81 -2.32
C LEU A 77 -14.60 -25.09 -2.32
N GLU A 78 -14.36 -25.70 -1.15
CA GLU A 78 -13.52 -26.90 -1.00
C GLU A 78 -14.03 -28.09 -1.82
N ASN A 79 -15.34 -28.16 -2.06
CA ASN A 79 -15.97 -29.22 -2.87
C ASN A 79 -16.02 -28.91 -4.37
N LYS A 80 -15.51 -27.74 -4.80
CA LYS A 80 -15.47 -27.40 -6.22
C LYS A 80 -14.30 -28.09 -6.90
N PRO A 81 -14.50 -28.72 -8.08
CA PRO A 81 -13.38 -29.21 -8.86
C PRO A 81 -12.43 -28.06 -9.17
N ASP A 82 -11.14 -28.33 -9.16
CA ASP A 82 -10.07 -27.36 -9.47
C ASP A 82 -9.85 -26.24 -8.43
N PHE A 83 -10.60 -26.22 -7.33
CA PHE A 83 -10.36 -25.28 -6.26
C PHE A 83 -9.12 -25.68 -5.44
N LYS A 84 -8.10 -24.82 -5.43
CA LYS A 84 -6.86 -25.02 -4.67
C LYS A 84 -6.77 -23.98 -3.56
N CYS A 85 -6.64 -24.45 -2.33
CA CYS A 85 -6.42 -23.58 -1.18
C CYS A 85 -5.28 -24.11 -0.31
N ARG A 86 -4.29 -23.26 -0.06
CA ARG A 86 -3.20 -23.53 0.86
C ARG A 86 -3.49 -22.91 2.22
N VAL A 87 -3.43 -23.72 3.26
CA VAL A 87 -3.51 -23.23 4.63
C VAL A 87 -2.11 -22.95 5.13
N TYR A 88 -1.86 -21.75 5.63
CA TYR A 88 -0.59 -21.39 6.24
C TYR A 88 -0.76 -21.01 7.71
N ALA A 89 0.26 -21.27 8.51
CA ALA A 89 0.34 -20.87 9.91
C ALA A 89 1.70 -20.26 10.19
N PRO A 90 1.77 -19.10 10.86
CA PRO A 90 3.04 -18.53 11.27
C PRO A 90 3.66 -19.39 12.38
N VAL A 91 4.96 -19.61 12.32
CA VAL A 91 5.73 -20.33 13.33
C VAL A 91 6.87 -19.43 13.81
N GLY A 92 7.04 -19.32 15.12
CA GLY A 92 8.10 -18.48 15.71
C GLY A 92 7.92 -18.24 17.18
N GLY A 93 8.79 -17.43 17.76
CA GLY A 93 8.69 -16.99 19.16
C GLY A 93 7.55 -16.00 19.37
N TYR A 94 7.09 -15.84 20.62
CA TYR A 94 5.97 -14.95 20.91
C TYR A 94 6.22 -13.48 20.53
N LYS A 95 7.47 -13.04 20.54
CA LYS A 95 7.84 -11.66 20.17
C LYS A 95 7.54 -11.35 18.70
N ASP A 96 7.64 -12.37 17.85
CA ASP A 96 7.40 -12.24 16.41
C ASP A 96 5.94 -12.55 16.06
N LEU A 97 5.38 -13.58 16.71
CA LEU A 97 4.02 -14.05 16.45
C LEU A 97 2.96 -13.10 16.99
N LEU A 98 3.14 -12.51 18.17
CA LEU A 98 2.13 -11.68 18.80
C LEU A 98 1.77 -10.45 17.95
N PRO A 99 2.73 -9.65 17.44
CA PRO A 99 2.41 -8.53 16.56
C PRO A 99 1.75 -8.97 15.25
N TYR A 100 2.12 -10.13 14.71
CA TYR A 100 1.51 -10.68 13.52
C TYR A 100 0.03 -11.03 13.75
N LEU A 101 -0.28 -11.76 14.80
CA LEU A 101 -1.64 -12.21 15.13
C LEU A 101 -2.55 -11.03 15.51
N VAL A 102 -2.03 -10.07 16.29
CA VAL A 102 -2.79 -8.86 16.64
C VAL A 102 -3.23 -8.09 15.39
N ARG A 103 -2.35 -7.91 14.39
CA ARG A 103 -2.75 -7.27 13.14
C ARG A 103 -3.84 -8.04 12.40
N ARG A 104 -3.79 -9.39 12.41
CA ARG A 104 -4.85 -10.21 11.79
C ARG A 104 -6.17 -10.10 12.52
N LEU A 105 -6.16 -10.10 13.85
CA LEU A 105 -7.37 -9.90 14.65
C LEU A 105 -7.98 -8.51 14.42
N LEU A 106 -7.16 -7.46 14.38
CA LEU A 106 -7.63 -6.11 14.08
C LEU A 106 -8.20 -5.99 12.66
N GLU A 107 -7.61 -6.65 11.69
CA GLU A 107 -8.13 -6.71 10.32
C GLU A 107 -9.52 -7.33 10.26
N ASN A 108 -9.74 -8.45 10.93
CA ASN A 108 -11.05 -9.11 10.98
C ASN A 108 -12.07 -8.32 11.81
N GLY A 109 -11.64 -7.62 12.84
CA GLY A 109 -12.49 -6.79 13.70
C GLY A 109 -12.84 -5.41 13.09
N ALA A 110 -12.20 -5.02 11.98
CA ALA A 110 -12.49 -3.74 11.36
C ALA A 110 -13.92 -3.69 10.80
N ASN A 111 -14.65 -2.60 11.06
CA ASN A 111 -16.04 -2.41 10.61
C ASN A 111 -16.20 -2.54 9.08
N THR A 112 -15.14 -2.34 8.32
CA THR A 112 -15.09 -2.47 6.86
C THR A 112 -14.74 -3.87 6.39
N SER A 113 -14.39 -4.79 7.30
CA SER A 113 -14.10 -6.17 6.92
C SER A 113 -15.38 -6.89 6.47
N PHE A 114 -15.22 -7.79 5.51
CA PHE A 114 -16.34 -8.60 5.02
C PHE A 114 -17.01 -9.41 6.15
N ILE A 115 -16.22 -10.05 6.99
CA ILE A 115 -16.71 -10.88 8.11
C ILE A 115 -17.48 -10.03 9.12
N HIS A 116 -17.00 -8.81 9.43
CA HIS A 116 -17.71 -7.92 10.34
C HIS A 116 -19.07 -7.48 9.77
N GLN A 117 -19.11 -7.18 8.47
CA GLN A 117 -20.35 -6.78 7.80
C GLN A 117 -21.39 -7.91 7.79
N LEU A 118 -20.95 -9.16 7.58
CA LEU A 118 -21.84 -10.34 7.67
C LEU A 118 -22.47 -10.51 9.06
N LYS A 119 -21.73 -10.21 10.13
CA LYS A 119 -22.20 -10.35 11.51
C LYS A 119 -23.05 -9.16 12.00
N SER A 120 -23.18 -8.11 11.21
CA SER A 120 -23.98 -6.94 11.58
C SER A 120 -25.47 -7.22 11.59
N LYS A 121 -26.21 -6.63 12.55
CA LYS A 121 -27.68 -6.77 12.63
C LYS A 121 -28.42 -6.18 11.41
N ASN A 122 -27.79 -5.23 10.70
CA ASN A 122 -28.35 -4.58 9.53
C ASN A 122 -27.63 -5.06 8.26
N PHE A 123 -27.44 -6.37 8.15
CA PHE A 123 -26.83 -7.00 7.01
C PHE A 123 -27.67 -6.80 5.74
N ASP A 124 -27.06 -6.19 4.74
CA ASP A 124 -27.66 -5.93 3.42
C ASP A 124 -26.78 -6.61 2.36
N ILE A 125 -27.26 -7.72 1.84
CA ILE A 125 -26.53 -8.53 0.87
C ILE A 125 -26.29 -7.77 -0.43
N ASP A 126 -27.28 -6.98 -0.88
CA ASP A 126 -27.18 -6.24 -2.15
C ASP A 126 -26.08 -5.18 -2.09
N LYS A 127 -25.88 -4.56 -0.94
CA LYS A 127 -24.75 -3.64 -0.73
C LYS A 127 -23.41 -4.34 -0.67
N LEU A 128 -23.40 -5.56 -0.15
CA LEU A 128 -22.16 -6.33 0.02
C LEU A 128 -21.63 -6.87 -1.30
N ILE A 129 -22.53 -7.31 -2.20
CA ILE A 129 -22.16 -7.86 -3.51
C ILE A 129 -21.95 -6.78 -4.58
N GLN A 130 -22.24 -5.51 -4.28
CA GLN A 130 -22.01 -4.41 -5.23
C GLN A 130 -20.56 -4.32 -5.65
N SER A 131 -20.37 -4.13 -6.95
CA SER A 131 -19.02 -3.84 -7.48
C SER A 131 -18.41 -2.63 -6.81
N PRO A 132 -17.15 -2.70 -6.33
CA PRO A 132 -16.47 -1.56 -5.75
C PRO A 132 -16.29 -0.40 -6.74
N LEU A 133 -16.37 -0.66 -8.05
CA LEU A 133 -16.30 0.35 -9.11
C LEU A 133 -17.42 1.39 -9.02
N LEU A 134 -18.60 1.02 -8.54
CA LEU A 134 -19.74 1.94 -8.35
C LEU A 134 -19.47 3.04 -7.31
N LYS A 135 -18.36 2.93 -6.57
CA LYS A 135 -17.96 3.91 -5.55
C LYS A 135 -16.85 4.86 -6.00
N LEU A 136 -16.41 4.77 -7.27
CA LEU A 136 -15.29 5.59 -7.79
C LEU A 136 -15.53 7.09 -7.66
N ASP A 137 -16.75 7.56 -7.86
CA ASP A 137 -17.11 9.00 -7.72
C ASP A 137 -16.85 9.52 -6.29
N LYS A 138 -16.81 8.63 -5.31
CA LYS A 138 -16.55 8.97 -3.90
C LYS A 138 -15.06 9.09 -3.55
N LEU A 139 -14.16 8.88 -4.50
CA LEU A 139 -12.71 9.05 -4.27
C LEU A 139 -12.35 10.49 -3.88
N LYS A 140 -13.04 11.47 -4.47
CA LYS A 140 -12.76 12.91 -4.28
C LYS A 140 -13.19 13.46 -2.92
N THR A 141 -13.90 12.70 -2.10
CA THR A 141 -14.46 13.16 -0.83
C THR A 141 -13.68 12.66 0.40
N ASP A 142 -12.38 12.70 0.35
CA ASP A 142 -11.59 12.28 1.51
C ASP A 142 -11.54 13.40 2.57
N LYS A 143 -11.91 13.04 3.80
CA LYS A 143 -11.84 13.93 4.96
C LYS A 143 -10.46 13.89 5.65
N ILE A 144 -9.59 13.00 5.20
CA ILE A 144 -8.24 12.86 5.75
C ILE A 144 -7.37 13.95 5.09
N PRO A 145 -6.81 14.88 5.86
CA PRO A 145 -5.92 15.89 5.30
C PRO A 145 -4.67 15.25 4.72
N LEU A 146 -4.16 15.83 3.64
CA LEU A 146 -2.88 15.39 3.07
C LEU A 146 -1.74 15.58 4.07
N PRO A 147 -0.63 14.83 3.97
CA PRO A 147 0.51 14.95 4.88
C PRO A 147 1.04 16.38 5.02
N MET A 148 1.00 17.15 3.94
CA MET A 148 1.39 18.57 3.95
C MET A 148 0.46 19.47 4.77
N SER A 149 -0.84 19.15 4.84
CA SER A 149 -1.89 20.00 5.44
C SER A 149 -2.38 19.52 6.81
N ILE A 150 -1.62 18.64 7.48
CA ILE A 150 -2.04 18.03 8.77
C ILE A 150 -2.19 19.03 9.91
N PHE A 151 -1.51 20.17 9.85
CA PHE A 151 -1.53 21.18 10.91
C PHE A 151 -2.63 22.25 10.74
N GLY A 152 -3.32 22.27 9.60
CA GLY A 152 -4.43 23.17 9.31
C GLY A 152 -4.05 24.66 9.18
N ASN A 153 -3.30 25.20 10.13
CA ASN A 153 -2.91 26.61 10.19
C ASN A 153 -1.52 26.91 9.58
N ARG A 154 -0.76 25.89 9.23
CA ARG A 154 0.53 25.97 8.56
C ARG A 154 0.80 24.70 7.76
N ASP A 155 1.62 24.81 6.76
CA ASP A 155 2.08 23.65 6.01
C ASP A 155 3.13 22.85 6.81
N ASN A 156 3.16 21.56 6.57
CA ASN A 156 4.22 20.69 7.05
C ASN A 156 5.48 20.88 6.20
N SER A 157 6.64 20.52 6.74
CA SER A 157 7.87 20.44 5.96
C SER A 157 7.72 19.43 4.84
N LYS A 158 8.05 19.84 3.60
CA LYS A 158 7.92 18.98 2.42
C LYS A 158 9.08 18.00 2.37
N GLY A 159 8.80 16.71 2.47
CA GLY A 159 9.74 15.64 2.21
C GLY A 159 9.59 15.07 0.80
N LEU A 160 10.52 14.21 0.43
CA LEU A 160 10.57 13.55 -0.86
C LEU A 160 10.50 12.04 -0.67
N ASP A 161 9.54 11.40 -1.31
CA ASP A 161 9.50 9.95 -1.35
C ASP A 161 10.47 9.43 -2.42
N ILE A 162 11.69 9.11 -2.01
CA ILE A 162 12.73 8.59 -2.89
C ILE A 162 12.46 7.15 -3.37
N SER A 163 11.40 6.50 -2.89
CA SER A 163 10.96 5.20 -3.42
C SER A 163 10.15 5.34 -4.72
N GLU A 164 9.66 6.55 -5.03
CA GLU A 164 8.95 6.84 -6.26
C GLU A 164 9.91 7.19 -7.41
N GLU A 165 9.80 6.47 -8.51
CA GLU A 165 10.63 6.69 -9.70
C GLU A 165 10.45 8.10 -10.30
N SER A 166 9.25 8.65 -10.26
CA SER A 166 8.95 10.01 -10.70
C SER A 166 9.76 11.06 -9.92
N VAL A 167 9.86 10.89 -8.61
CA VAL A 167 10.65 11.77 -7.73
C VAL A 167 12.13 11.65 -8.07
N ILE A 168 12.68 10.43 -8.18
CA ILE A 168 14.08 10.22 -8.55
C ILE A 168 14.41 10.84 -9.90
N ASN A 169 13.53 10.66 -10.90
CA ASN A 169 13.76 11.19 -12.24
C ASN A 169 13.83 12.72 -12.27
N ASN A 170 13.01 13.40 -11.46
CA ASN A 170 13.06 14.86 -11.34
C ASN A 170 14.40 15.36 -10.76
N TYR A 171 15.07 14.55 -9.93
CA TYR A 171 16.36 14.88 -9.32
C TYR A 171 17.58 14.38 -10.09
N LYS A 172 17.43 13.49 -11.07
CA LYS A 172 18.55 13.06 -11.95
C LYS A 172 19.20 14.21 -12.72
N VAL A 173 18.45 15.30 -12.93
CA VAL A 173 18.96 16.51 -13.61
C VAL A 173 20.03 17.23 -12.78
N ILE A 174 20.00 17.08 -11.44
CA ILE A 174 20.93 17.75 -10.52
C ILE A 174 22.37 17.20 -10.64
N LYS A 175 22.56 15.99 -11.16
CA LYS A 175 23.89 15.38 -11.40
C LYS A 175 24.80 16.14 -12.37
N LYS A 176 24.32 17.23 -13.00
CA LYS A 176 25.10 18.05 -13.93
C LYS A 176 25.60 19.36 -13.33
N LEU A 177 25.52 19.53 -12.01
CA LEU A 177 26.13 20.72 -11.36
C LEU A 177 27.65 20.51 -11.30
N ASN A 178 28.34 21.06 -12.31
CA ASN A 178 29.78 21.13 -12.32
C ASN A 178 30.21 22.29 -11.38
N ASN A 179 31.16 22.03 -10.52
CA ASN A 179 31.88 22.99 -9.67
C ASN A 179 31.05 24.15 -9.10
N ILE A 180 30.47 23.91 -7.93
CA ILE A 180 29.78 24.97 -7.17
C ILE A 180 30.82 25.75 -6.37
N ASN A 181 30.94 27.04 -6.64
CA ASN A 181 31.72 27.95 -5.78
C ASN A 181 30.80 28.46 -4.66
N ALA A 182 31.11 28.13 -3.43
CA ALA A 182 30.44 28.65 -2.25
C ALA A 182 31.24 29.83 -1.66
N PHE A 183 30.54 30.88 -1.29
CA PHE A 183 31.13 32.07 -0.66
C PHE A 183 30.48 32.29 0.70
N SER A 184 31.22 32.95 1.61
CA SER A 184 30.65 33.46 2.85
C SER A 184 29.70 34.61 2.57
N ILE A 185 28.47 34.56 3.10
CA ILE A 185 27.53 35.67 3.03
C ILE A 185 27.56 36.40 4.36
N ILE A 186 27.99 37.67 4.32
CA ILE A 186 28.06 38.55 5.50
C ILE A 186 27.21 39.79 5.24
N ASN A 187 26.22 40.04 6.08
CA ASN A 187 25.25 41.14 5.91
C ASN A 187 24.52 41.14 4.55
N GLY A 188 24.24 39.93 4.02
CA GLY A 188 23.54 39.77 2.74
C GLY A 188 24.44 39.93 1.49
N GLU A 189 25.75 40.14 1.65
CA GLU A 189 26.70 40.27 0.55
C GLU A 189 27.66 39.08 0.49
N ASP A 190 27.94 38.60 -0.72
CA ASP A 190 28.95 37.58 -0.97
C ASP A 190 30.36 38.15 -0.68
N LYS A 191 31.04 37.56 0.29
CA LYS A 191 32.44 37.89 0.59
C LYS A 191 33.36 36.83 0.01
N LYS A 192 34.13 37.24 -0.99
CA LYS A 192 35.16 36.40 -1.61
C LYS A 192 36.44 36.50 -0.79
N SER A 193 37.07 35.36 -0.53
CA SER A 193 38.39 35.26 0.11
C SER A 193 39.40 34.74 -0.91
N ASP A 194 40.64 35.25 -0.82
CA ASP A 194 41.77 34.72 -1.60
C ASP A 194 42.20 33.32 -1.12
N LYS A 195 41.82 32.95 0.11
CA LYS A 195 42.05 31.61 0.65
C LYS A 195 40.89 30.72 0.25
N LYS A 196 41.18 29.64 -0.47
CA LYS A 196 40.21 28.60 -0.87
C LYS A 196 40.57 27.30 -0.14
N PHE A 197 39.55 26.55 0.23
CA PHE A 197 39.68 25.21 0.77
C PHE A 197 38.93 24.28 -0.16
N ASP A 198 39.56 23.20 -0.55
CA ASP A 198 38.87 22.13 -1.28
C ASP A 198 38.05 21.32 -0.30
N ILE A 199 36.77 21.13 -0.62
CA ILE A 199 35.87 20.26 0.16
C ILE A 199 35.69 18.99 -0.62
N ILE A 200 36.09 17.90 0.00
CA ILE A 200 35.99 16.55 -0.59
C ILE A 200 34.65 15.94 -0.12
N SER A 201 33.94 15.34 -1.05
CA SER A 201 32.71 14.59 -0.73
C SER A 201 33.04 13.44 0.24
N PRO A 202 32.34 13.33 1.40
CA PRO A 202 32.58 12.25 2.35
C PRO A 202 32.07 10.90 1.86
N SER A 203 31.30 10.86 0.77
CA SER A 203 30.71 9.63 0.24
C SER A 203 31.58 8.92 -0.80
N ASP A 204 32.35 9.68 -1.57
CA ASP A 204 33.17 9.17 -2.67
C ASP A 204 34.64 9.69 -2.69
N PHE A 205 34.94 10.61 -1.80
CA PHE A 205 36.28 11.23 -1.65
C PHE A 205 36.81 11.92 -2.93
N THR A 206 35.88 12.40 -3.80
CA THR A 206 36.20 13.14 -5.03
C THR A 206 35.86 14.64 -4.94
#